data_3dd9f44d07f89400b13e9a0ec035cc07
#
_entry.id   3dd9f44d07f89400b13e9a0ec035cc07
#
_cell.length_a   1.000
_cell.length_b   1.000
_cell.length_c   1.000
_cell.angle_alpha   90.00
_cell.angle_beta   90.00
_cell.angle_gamma   90.00
#
_symmetry.space_group_name_H-M   'P 1'
#
loop_
_entity.id
_entity.type
_entity.pdbx_description
1 polymer ?
#
loop_
_entity_poly.entity_id
_entity_poly.type
_entity_poly.pdbx_seq_one_letter_code
_entity_poly.pdbx_strand_id
1 'polypeptide(L)'
;MKILRTMKIKKAVYQIEAPADTAKPVLFIEGDNITIDFNNAEMNGSNRNKNPEEFSGVAILIRNSKNVTIRNLKARGYKIALLARNVEKLTLDNCDFSYNYRQHLNSTQEKEDVSDWMSYHHNENDEWLRYGAAMYLRGCNFVTIKNCKVTGGQNALMLMECNDGMIYNNDFSFNSGIGIGMYQSNRNSIMYNRVVFNVRGYSHGVYNRGQDSAGMLVYEQSSNNLFYKNNVTHGGDGFFLWAGQTTMDSGKGGCNDNIIMSNDFSYAPTNGIEATFSRNII
;
A
#
# COMPACT_ATOMS: atom_id res chain seq x y z
N MET A 1 3.65 -13.37 -18.61
CA MET A 1 3.02 -14.74 -18.66
C MET A 1 1.59 -14.64 -18.15
N LYS A 2 0.61 -15.29 -18.82
CA LYS A 2 -0.79 -15.32 -18.35
C LYS A 2 -1.05 -16.60 -17.55
N ILE A 3 -1.67 -16.47 -16.38
CA ILE A 3 -2.05 -17.58 -15.49
C ILE A 3 -3.56 -17.63 -15.40
N LEU A 4 -4.14 -18.77 -15.74
CA LEU A 4 -5.60 -19.00 -15.83
C LEU A 4 -6.09 -20.16 -14.94
N ARG A 5 -5.22 -20.77 -14.16
CA ARG A 5 -5.54 -21.93 -13.33
C ARG A 5 -4.67 -22.01 -12.07
N THR A 6 -5.16 -22.72 -11.09
CA THR A 6 -4.40 -23.06 -9.88
C THR A 6 -3.10 -23.76 -10.22
N MET A 7 -2.00 -23.33 -9.57
CA MET A 7 -0.68 -23.93 -9.80
C MET A 7 0.25 -23.72 -8.60
N LYS A 8 1.28 -24.54 -8.56
CA LYS A 8 2.43 -24.37 -7.66
C LYS A 8 3.67 -24.02 -8.47
N ILE A 9 4.35 -22.97 -8.08
CA ILE A 9 5.58 -22.50 -8.73
C ILE A 9 6.77 -23.26 -8.13
N LYS A 10 7.73 -23.60 -8.96
CA LYS A 10 8.97 -24.20 -8.49
C LYS A 10 9.74 -23.18 -7.66
N LYS A 11 10.23 -23.58 -6.49
CA LYS A 11 11.08 -22.72 -5.66
C LYS A 11 12.38 -22.42 -6.41
N ALA A 12 12.58 -21.16 -6.73
CA ALA A 12 13.77 -20.64 -7.40
C ALA A 12 13.85 -19.13 -7.23
N VAL A 13 14.98 -18.54 -7.61
CA VAL A 13 15.10 -17.09 -7.83
C VAL A 13 14.93 -16.84 -9.33
N TYR A 14 13.95 -16.03 -9.67
CA TYR A 14 13.61 -15.67 -11.03
C TYR A 14 14.01 -14.20 -11.27
N GLN A 15 15.02 -13.99 -12.10
CA GLN A 15 15.43 -12.64 -12.51
C GLN A 15 14.62 -12.26 -13.75
N ILE A 16 13.58 -11.43 -13.57
CA ILE A 16 12.66 -11.05 -14.65
C ILE A 16 12.32 -9.57 -14.50
N GLU A 17 12.89 -8.72 -15.34
CA GLU A 17 12.56 -7.31 -15.40
C GLU A 17 11.17 -7.11 -16.00
N ALA A 18 10.43 -6.14 -15.46
CA ALA A 18 9.15 -5.73 -16.00
C ALA A 18 9.32 -4.47 -16.86
N PRO A 19 8.61 -4.36 -17.99
CA PRO A 19 8.55 -3.11 -18.75
C PRO A 19 7.95 -1.98 -17.89
N ALA A 20 8.30 -0.73 -18.18
CA ALA A 20 7.73 0.41 -17.49
C ALA A 20 6.21 0.57 -17.71
N ASP A 21 5.69 0.01 -18.78
CA ASP A 21 4.25 -0.05 -19.10
C ASP A 21 3.53 -0.97 -18.10
N THR A 22 2.71 -0.40 -17.24
CA THR A 22 1.96 -1.15 -16.21
C THR A 22 0.93 -2.13 -16.79
N ALA A 23 0.57 -1.99 -18.05
CA ALA A 23 -0.30 -2.95 -18.75
C ALA A 23 0.44 -4.23 -19.17
N LYS A 24 1.77 -4.26 -19.05
CA LYS A 24 2.62 -5.40 -19.39
C LYS A 24 3.32 -6.01 -18.18
N PRO A 25 2.59 -6.64 -17.25
CA PRO A 25 3.17 -7.24 -16.06
C PRO A 25 4.02 -8.47 -16.40
N VAL A 26 4.88 -8.87 -15.47
CA VAL A 26 5.58 -10.16 -15.58
C VAL A 26 4.58 -11.32 -15.54
N LEU A 27 3.71 -11.31 -14.54
CA LEU A 27 2.62 -12.28 -14.39
C LEU A 27 1.28 -11.57 -14.50
N PHE A 28 0.41 -12.09 -15.35
CA PHE A 28 -0.97 -11.63 -15.48
C PHE A 28 -1.94 -12.73 -15.08
N ILE A 29 -2.81 -12.44 -14.11
CA ILE A 29 -3.80 -13.38 -13.56
C ILE A 29 -5.19 -12.84 -13.89
N GLU A 30 -6.00 -13.66 -14.54
CA GLU A 30 -7.38 -13.35 -14.86
C GLU A 30 -8.20 -14.64 -14.85
N GLY A 31 -9.22 -14.67 -14.02
CA GLY A 31 -10.11 -15.83 -13.83
C GLY A 31 -10.42 -16.10 -12.37
N ASP A 32 -11.32 -17.03 -12.14
CA ASP A 32 -11.90 -17.29 -10.83
C ASP A 32 -11.36 -18.58 -10.19
N ASN A 33 -11.41 -18.61 -8.85
CA ASN A 33 -11.01 -19.78 -8.05
C ASN A 33 -9.58 -20.25 -8.31
N ILE A 34 -8.64 -19.29 -8.43
CA ILE A 34 -7.25 -19.56 -8.73
C ILE A 34 -6.42 -19.45 -7.45
N THR A 35 -5.67 -20.50 -7.13
CA THR A 35 -4.66 -20.49 -6.08
C THR A 35 -3.27 -20.64 -6.69
N ILE A 36 -2.38 -19.68 -6.41
CA ILE A 36 -0.98 -19.76 -6.84
C ILE A 36 -0.11 -19.81 -5.59
N ASP A 37 0.50 -20.97 -5.38
CA ASP A 37 1.49 -21.18 -4.34
C ASP A 37 2.88 -21.01 -4.93
N PHE A 38 3.55 -19.92 -4.58
CA PHE A 38 4.90 -19.65 -5.05
C PHE A 38 5.97 -20.49 -4.34
N ASN A 39 5.60 -21.26 -3.30
CA ASN A 39 6.53 -22.17 -2.64
C ASN A 39 7.84 -21.50 -2.20
N ASN A 40 7.77 -20.27 -1.72
CA ASN A 40 8.91 -19.41 -1.40
C ASN A 40 9.85 -19.10 -2.59
N ALA A 41 9.34 -19.06 -3.80
CA ALA A 41 10.05 -18.51 -4.94
C ALA A 41 10.25 -17.00 -4.77
N GLU A 42 11.33 -16.50 -5.35
CA GLU A 42 11.67 -15.08 -5.36
C GLU A 42 11.66 -14.55 -6.79
N MET A 43 10.97 -13.44 -7.02
CA MET A 43 10.96 -12.69 -8.28
C MET A 43 11.76 -11.41 -8.09
N ASN A 44 12.78 -11.18 -8.90
CA ASN A 44 13.62 -10.00 -8.89
C ASN A 44 13.44 -9.22 -10.21
N GLY A 45 12.90 -7.99 -10.09
CA GLY A 45 12.58 -7.14 -11.23
C GLY A 45 13.72 -6.23 -11.67
N SER A 46 14.76 -6.10 -10.87
CA SER A 46 15.90 -5.27 -11.22
C SER A 46 17.23 -6.00 -10.96
N ASN A 47 18.27 -5.57 -11.65
CA ASN A 47 19.63 -5.96 -11.30
C ASN A 47 20.11 -5.17 -10.07
N ARG A 48 21.18 -5.64 -9.43
CA ARG A 48 21.72 -5.06 -8.20
C ARG A 48 22.33 -3.65 -8.35
N ASN A 49 22.44 -3.14 -9.57
CA ASN A 49 23.11 -1.87 -9.86
C ASN A 49 22.12 -0.71 -10.05
N LYS A 50 20.82 -0.97 -10.03
CA LYS A 50 19.78 0.07 -10.13
C LYS A 50 19.48 0.66 -8.76
N ASN A 51 19.34 1.98 -8.70
CA ASN A 51 18.80 2.65 -7.53
C ASN A 51 17.29 2.37 -7.41
N PRO A 52 16.72 2.45 -6.19
CA PRO A 52 15.30 2.16 -5.98
C PRO A 52 14.34 3.00 -6.83
N GLU A 53 14.66 4.24 -7.16
CA GLU A 53 13.86 5.12 -8.02
C GLU A 53 13.86 4.72 -9.51
N GLU A 54 14.80 3.85 -9.90
CA GLU A 54 14.89 3.35 -11.28
C GLU A 54 14.07 2.06 -11.49
N PHE A 55 13.50 1.49 -10.39
CA PHE A 55 12.68 0.28 -10.50
C PHE A 55 11.40 0.58 -11.27
N SER A 56 11.06 -0.29 -12.21
CA SER A 56 9.95 -0.09 -13.12
C SER A 56 8.99 -1.28 -13.16
N GLY A 57 7.83 -1.06 -13.74
CA GLY A 57 6.86 -2.07 -14.11
C GLY A 57 6.16 -2.76 -12.94
N VAL A 58 5.40 -3.77 -13.28
CA VAL A 58 4.53 -4.54 -12.38
C VAL A 58 4.94 -6.01 -12.37
N ALA A 59 5.19 -6.58 -11.17
CA ALA A 59 5.50 -8.00 -11.10
C ALA A 59 4.24 -8.85 -11.36
N ILE A 60 3.16 -8.57 -10.65
CA ILE A 60 1.89 -9.30 -10.77
C ILE A 60 0.74 -8.31 -10.99
N LEU A 61 -0.02 -8.52 -12.05
CA LEU A 61 -1.32 -7.88 -12.26
C LEU A 61 -2.42 -8.93 -12.14
N ILE A 62 -3.41 -8.65 -11.28
CA ILE A 62 -4.65 -9.43 -11.16
C ILE A 62 -5.80 -8.51 -11.55
N ARG A 63 -6.69 -8.94 -12.42
CA ARG A 63 -7.88 -8.13 -12.75
C ARG A 63 -9.11 -8.97 -13.05
N ASN A 64 -10.28 -8.36 -12.82
CA ASN A 64 -11.58 -8.92 -13.20
C ASN A 64 -11.73 -10.39 -12.77
N SER A 65 -11.42 -10.66 -11.50
CA SER A 65 -11.28 -12.02 -10.99
C SER A 65 -12.01 -12.17 -9.65
N LYS A 66 -12.35 -13.40 -9.31
CA LYS A 66 -13.00 -13.73 -8.05
C LYS A 66 -12.32 -14.92 -7.37
N ASN A 67 -12.15 -14.83 -6.03
CA ASN A 67 -11.58 -15.90 -5.22
C ASN A 67 -10.16 -16.30 -5.71
N VAL A 68 -9.24 -15.34 -5.68
CA VAL A 68 -7.83 -15.55 -6.05
C VAL A 68 -6.97 -15.57 -4.80
N THR A 69 -6.10 -16.58 -4.68
CA THR A 69 -5.13 -16.69 -3.58
C THR A 69 -3.71 -16.66 -4.11
N ILE A 70 -2.89 -15.74 -3.60
CA ILE A 70 -1.44 -15.70 -3.80
C ILE A 70 -0.78 -15.97 -2.46
N ARG A 71 0.12 -16.93 -2.41
CA ARG A 71 0.85 -17.24 -1.17
C ARG A 71 2.30 -17.62 -1.37
N ASN A 72 3.10 -17.39 -0.31
CA ASN A 72 4.50 -17.80 -0.25
C ASN A 72 5.38 -17.19 -1.37
N LEU A 73 5.12 -15.93 -1.72
CA LEU A 73 5.87 -15.22 -2.77
C LEU A 73 6.84 -14.21 -2.13
N LYS A 74 8.02 -14.06 -2.74
CA LYS A 74 8.87 -12.88 -2.57
C LYS A 74 8.97 -12.13 -3.90
N ALA A 75 8.70 -10.81 -3.91
CA ALA A 75 8.84 -10.00 -5.13
C ALA A 75 9.51 -8.66 -4.81
N ARG A 76 10.62 -8.36 -5.49
CA ARG A 76 11.50 -7.22 -5.24
C ARG A 76 11.93 -6.54 -6.52
N GLY A 77 12.32 -5.26 -6.42
CA GLY A 77 12.91 -4.53 -7.54
C GLY A 77 11.93 -4.15 -8.64
N TYR A 78 10.66 -4.03 -8.32
CA TYR A 78 9.60 -3.55 -9.21
C TYR A 78 9.08 -2.19 -8.75
N LYS A 79 8.45 -1.44 -9.63
CA LYS A 79 7.71 -0.24 -9.21
C LYS A 79 6.47 -0.62 -8.41
N ILE A 80 5.79 -1.69 -8.81
CA ILE A 80 4.64 -2.25 -8.12
C ILE A 80 4.81 -3.78 -8.07
N ALA A 81 4.88 -4.36 -6.87
CA ALA A 81 5.00 -5.80 -6.77
C ALA A 81 3.69 -6.52 -7.08
N LEU A 82 2.57 -5.97 -6.60
CA LEU A 82 1.24 -6.51 -6.89
C LEU A 82 0.25 -5.38 -7.18
N LEU A 83 -0.32 -5.41 -8.37
CA LEU A 83 -1.43 -4.56 -8.80
C LEU A 83 -2.69 -5.40 -8.95
N ALA A 84 -3.75 -5.07 -8.21
CA ALA A 84 -5.04 -5.75 -8.36
C ALA A 84 -6.14 -4.75 -8.72
N ARG A 85 -6.99 -5.13 -9.69
CA ARG A 85 -8.10 -4.29 -10.15
C ARG A 85 -9.38 -5.11 -10.29
N ASN A 86 -10.46 -4.68 -9.65
CA ASN A 86 -11.77 -5.33 -9.70
C ASN A 86 -11.67 -6.82 -9.35
N VAL A 87 -11.10 -7.12 -8.18
CA VAL A 87 -10.93 -8.49 -7.69
C VAL A 87 -11.77 -8.69 -6.43
N GLU A 88 -12.72 -9.62 -6.48
CA GLU A 88 -13.51 -10.01 -5.33
C GLU A 88 -12.85 -11.18 -4.60
N LYS A 89 -12.72 -11.10 -3.27
CA LYS A 89 -12.11 -12.14 -2.42
C LYS A 89 -10.68 -12.50 -2.82
N LEU A 90 -9.82 -11.47 -2.92
CA LEU A 90 -8.37 -11.67 -3.05
C LEU A 90 -7.77 -12.05 -1.70
N THR A 91 -7.00 -13.13 -1.66
CA THR A 91 -6.20 -13.51 -0.48
C THR A 91 -4.71 -13.41 -0.78
N LEU A 92 -4.00 -12.62 0.04
CA LEU A 92 -2.53 -12.57 0.07
C LEU A 92 -2.08 -13.16 1.40
N ASP A 93 -1.29 -14.22 1.38
CA ASP A 93 -0.85 -14.92 2.59
C ASP A 93 0.64 -15.24 2.55
N ASN A 94 1.37 -14.85 3.59
CA ASN A 94 2.79 -15.14 3.74
C ASN A 94 3.62 -14.69 2.52
N CYS A 95 3.41 -13.43 2.07
CA CYS A 95 4.15 -12.82 0.97
C CYS A 95 5.12 -11.75 1.49
N ASP A 96 6.29 -11.65 0.86
CA ASP A 96 7.29 -10.62 1.13
C ASP A 96 7.45 -9.74 -0.12
N PHE A 97 6.92 -8.53 -0.04
CA PHE A 97 7.00 -7.52 -1.09
C PHE A 97 7.97 -6.38 -0.73
N SER A 98 9.04 -6.71 -0.03
CA SER A 98 10.05 -5.75 0.43
C SER A 98 11.00 -5.32 -0.70
N TYR A 99 11.66 -4.17 -0.51
CA TYR A 99 12.70 -3.64 -1.40
C TYR A 99 12.24 -3.42 -2.85
N ASN A 100 11.05 -2.83 -2.98
CA ASN A 100 10.52 -2.33 -4.22
C ASN A 100 10.81 -0.82 -4.36
N TYR A 101 10.23 -0.18 -5.34
CA TYR A 101 10.44 1.23 -5.68
C TYR A 101 10.41 2.17 -4.46
N ARG A 102 11.32 3.13 -4.47
CA ARG A 102 11.30 4.34 -3.62
C ARG A 102 11.64 5.55 -4.49
N GLN A 103 10.82 6.59 -4.39
CA GLN A 103 11.09 7.79 -5.14
C GLN A 103 12.29 8.56 -4.55
N HIS A 104 13.07 9.19 -5.40
CA HIS A 104 13.97 10.25 -5.01
C HIS A 104 13.16 11.53 -4.82
N LEU A 105 13.27 12.18 -3.65
CA LEU A 105 12.52 13.39 -3.37
C LEU A 105 13.12 14.60 -4.08
N ASN A 106 12.27 15.49 -4.56
CA ASN A 106 12.67 16.82 -5.05
C ASN A 106 12.84 17.84 -3.92
N SER A 107 12.22 17.56 -2.77
CA SER A 107 12.37 18.39 -1.56
C SER A 107 13.80 18.42 -1.04
N THR A 108 14.22 19.58 -0.55
CA THR A 108 15.50 19.78 0.15
C THR A 108 15.24 20.24 1.57
N GLN A 109 16.29 20.39 2.38
CA GLN A 109 16.14 20.89 3.76
C GLN A 109 15.58 22.32 3.79
N GLU A 110 15.91 23.13 2.78
CA GLU A 110 15.52 24.53 2.69
C GLU A 110 14.15 24.71 2.02
N LYS A 111 13.76 23.78 1.15
CA LYS A 111 12.54 23.93 0.34
C LYS A 111 11.84 22.60 0.16
N GLU A 112 10.58 22.59 0.52
CA GLU A 112 9.68 21.47 0.24
C GLU A 112 9.09 21.56 -1.16
N ASP A 113 9.03 20.43 -1.86
CA ASP A 113 8.38 20.29 -3.16
C ASP A 113 7.09 19.47 -3.00
N VAL A 114 5.96 20.11 -3.24
CA VAL A 114 4.65 19.48 -3.09
C VAL A 114 4.40 18.34 -4.08
N SER A 115 5.17 18.24 -5.16
CA SER A 115 5.09 17.13 -6.10
C SER A 115 5.53 15.80 -5.47
N ASP A 116 6.26 15.85 -4.36
CA ASP A 116 6.62 14.68 -3.59
C ASP A 116 5.45 14.11 -2.78
N TRP A 117 4.38 14.88 -2.60
CA TRP A 117 3.28 14.56 -1.70
C TRP A 117 2.15 13.82 -2.44
N MET A 118 1.96 12.57 -2.09
CA MET A 118 0.89 11.77 -2.66
C MET A 118 -0.49 12.28 -2.25
N SER A 119 -0.67 12.60 -0.98
CA SER A 119 -1.95 13.05 -0.42
C SER A 119 -2.42 14.44 -0.91
N TYR A 120 -1.57 15.19 -1.58
CA TYR A 120 -1.94 16.45 -2.23
C TYR A 120 -2.68 16.27 -3.55
N HIS A 121 -2.68 15.08 -4.11
CA HIS A 121 -3.23 14.79 -5.43
C HIS A 121 -4.45 13.87 -5.31
N HIS A 122 -5.43 14.11 -6.18
CA HIS A 122 -6.54 13.19 -6.39
C HIS A 122 -6.07 11.84 -6.92
N ASN A 123 -6.90 10.82 -6.80
CA ASN A 123 -6.55 9.47 -7.26
C ASN A 123 -7.69 8.77 -8.02
N GLU A 124 -8.55 9.55 -8.67
CA GLU A 124 -9.66 8.99 -9.47
C GLU A 124 -9.17 8.20 -10.68
N ASN A 125 -8.02 8.56 -11.25
CA ASN A 125 -7.43 7.90 -12.42
C ASN A 125 -6.12 7.18 -12.09
N ASP A 126 -5.93 6.75 -10.82
CA ASP A 126 -4.71 6.10 -10.36
C ASP A 126 -3.46 7.00 -10.40
N GLU A 127 -3.60 8.30 -10.19
CA GLU A 127 -2.49 9.25 -10.15
C GLU A 127 -1.41 8.84 -9.13
N TRP A 128 -1.80 8.18 -8.07
CA TRP A 128 -0.89 7.72 -7.01
C TRP A 128 0.02 6.57 -7.43
N LEU A 129 -0.27 5.88 -8.54
CA LEU A 129 0.64 4.84 -9.07
C LEU A 129 2.03 5.38 -9.40
N ARG A 130 2.15 6.68 -9.68
CA ARG A 130 3.45 7.32 -9.94
C ARG A 130 4.42 7.20 -8.77
N TYR A 131 3.89 7.16 -7.54
CA TYR A 131 4.69 7.06 -6.31
C TYR A 131 5.10 5.62 -5.96
N GLY A 132 4.64 4.63 -6.73
CA GLY A 132 4.91 3.22 -6.46
C GLY A 132 4.22 2.71 -5.18
N ALA A 133 4.03 1.41 -5.15
CA ALA A 133 3.55 0.69 -3.97
C ALA A 133 3.97 -0.78 -4.04
N ALA A 134 4.20 -1.41 -2.90
CA ALA A 134 4.40 -2.85 -2.90
C ALA A 134 3.10 -3.57 -3.31
N MET A 135 1.97 -3.16 -2.74
CA MET A 135 0.64 -3.65 -3.09
C MET A 135 -0.29 -2.46 -3.37
N TYR A 136 -0.89 -2.43 -4.55
CA TYR A 136 -1.90 -1.44 -4.95
C TYR A 136 -3.16 -2.15 -5.42
N LEU A 137 -4.25 -1.99 -4.67
CA LEU A 137 -5.52 -2.64 -4.92
C LEU A 137 -6.57 -1.57 -5.24
N ARG A 138 -7.31 -1.72 -6.34
CA ARG A 138 -8.41 -0.83 -6.71
C ARG A 138 -9.68 -1.61 -7.04
N GLY A 139 -10.80 -1.20 -6.43
CA GLY A 139 -12.09 -1.87 -6.62
C GLY A 139 -12.09 -3.32 -6.15
N CYS A 140 -11.31 -3.64 -5.11
CA CYS A 140 -11.18 -5.00 -4.60
C CYS A 140 -11.93 -5.14 -3.28
N ASN A 141 -13.01 -5.94 -3.28
CA ASN A 141 -13.82 -6.16 -2.09
C ASN A 141 -13.54 -7.52 -1.44
N PHE A 142 -13.78 -7.61 -0.12
CA PHE A 142 -13.56 -8.82 0.68
C PHE A 142 -12.13 -9.35 0.59
N VAL A 143 -11.16 -8.44 0.52
CA VAL A 143 -9.75 -8.85 0.48
C VAL A 143 -9.29 -9.37 1.84
N THR A 144 -8.40 -10.36 1.83
CA THR A 144 -7.71 -10.84 3.03
C THR A 144 -6.21 -10.72 2.82
N ILE A 145 -5.54 -9.89 3.60
CA ILE A 145 -4.08 -9.70 3.55
C ILE A 145 -3.52 -10.04 4.92
N LYS A 146 -2.73 -11.10 4.99
CA LYS A 146 -2.22 -11.61 6.26
C LYS A 146 -0.81 -12.16 6.16
N ASN A 147 -0.07 -12.07 7.27
CA ASN A 147 1.29 -12.61 7.40
C ASN A 147 2.24 -12.08 6.32
N CYS A 148 1.93 -10.93 5.74
CA CYS A 148 2.73 -10.32 4.69
C CYS A 148 3.75 -9.33 5.28
N LYS A 149 4.85 -9.15 4.54
CA LYS A 149 5.91 -8.22 4.91
C LYS A 149 6.20 -7.25 3.77
N VAL A 150 6.36 -5.97 4.12
CA VAL A 150 6.87 -4.93 3.22
C VAL A 150 7.82 -4.02 4.00
N THR A 151 9.06 -3.93 3.56
CA THR A 151 10.05 -3.02 4.12
C THR A 151 10.93 -2.45 3.01
N GLY A 152 11.47 -1.26 3.23
CA GLY A 152 12.44 -0.66 2.31
C GLY A 152 11.87 -0.25 0.94
N GLY A 153 10.57 -0.05 0.85
CA GLY A 153 9.90 0.50 -0.32
C GLY A 153 9.38 1.92 -0.09
N GLN A 154 8.59 2.44 -1.01
CA GLN A 154 7.89 3.73 -0.82
C GLN A 154 6.62 3.52 -0.01
N ASN A 155 5.60 2.92 -0.57
CA ASN A 155 4.33 2.66 0.07
C ASN A 155 4.09 1.15 0.18
N ALA A 156 3.61 0.67 1.33
CA ALA A 156 3.44 -0.77 1.49
C ALA A 156 2.10 -1.26 0.93
N LEU A 157 0.99 -0.82 1.47
CA LEU A 157 -0.36 -1.23 1.02
C LEU A 157 -1.21 -0.02 0.70
N MET A 158 -1.77 -0.01 -0.50
CA MET A 158 -2.68 1.03 -0.99
C MET A 158 -4.02 0.40 -1.36
N LEU A 159 -5.09 0.81 -0.67
CA LEU A 159 -6.47 0.36 -0.88
C LEU A 159 -7.29 1.50 -1.47
N MET A 160 -7.70 1.37 -2.72
CA MET A 160 -8.47 2.34 -3.48
C MET A 160 -9.84 1.76 -3.79
N GLU A 161 -10.90 2.35 -3.27
CA GLU A 161 -12.27 1.84 -3.47
C GLU A 161 -12.44 0.35 -3.06
N CYS A 162 -11.73 -0.04 -1.97
CA CYS A 162 -11.73 -1.41 -1.48
C CYS A 162 -12.57 -1.52 -0.20
N ASN A 163 -13.52 -2.43 -0.19
CA ASN A 163 -14.48 -2.55 0.90
C ASN A 163 -14.49 -3.95 1.52
N ASP A 164 -14.92 -4.01 2.79
CA ASP A 164 -15.19 -5.25 3.51
C ASP A 164 -13.96 -6.17 3.62
N GLY A 165 -12.76 -5.58 3.66
CA GLY A 165 -11.49 -6.29 3.73
C GLY A 165 -11.03 -6.60 5.16
N MET A 166 -10.16 -7.60 5.30
CA MET A 166 -9.47 -7.99 6.54
C MET A 166 -7.95 -7.95 6.33
N ILE A 167 -7.28 -7.03 6.99
CA ILE A 167 -5.83 -6.82 6.90
C ILE A 167 -5.22 -7.04 8.30
N TYR A 168 -4.52 -8.16 8.50
CA TYR A 168 -4.07 -8.52 9.84
C TYR A 168 -2.75 -9.31 9.89
N ASN A 169 -2.03 -9.20 11.00
CA ASN A 169 -0.75 -9.87 11.26
C ASN A 169 0.31 -9.57 10.19
N ASN A 170 0.34 -8.35 9.66
CA ASN A 170 1.33 -7.94 8.67
C ASN A 170 2.41 -7.06 9.32
N ASP A 171 3.60 -7.03 8.69
CA ASP A 171 4.67 -6.08 9.01
C ASP A 171 4.92 -5.17 7.79
N PHE A 172 4.42 -3.95 7.86
CA PHE A 172 4.54 -2.91 6.84
C PHE A 172 5.39 -1.74 7.34
N SER A 173 6.59 -2.05 7.82
CA SER A 173 7.46 -1.13 8.52
C SER A 173 8.67 -0.70 7.68
N PHE A 174 9.27 0.44 8.06
CA PHE A 174 10.51 0.98 7.45
C PHE A 174 10.37 1.28 5.95
N ASN A 175 9.24 1.90 5.56
CA ASN A 175 9.04 2.40 4.21
C ASN A 175 9.20 3.93 4.19
N SER A 176 9.55 4.47 3.03
CA SER A 176 9.84 5.92 2.86
C SER A 176 8.58 6.75 2.55
N GLY A 177 7.42 6.20 2.76
CA GLY A 177 6.12 6.84 2.55
C GLY A 177 5.09 6.27 3.51
N ILE A 178 4.03 5.71 2.98
CA ILE A 178 2.87 5.27 3.74
C ILE A 178 2.92 3.76 4.03
N GLY A 179 2.60 3.37 5.26
CA GLY A 179 2.42 1.97 5.62
C GLY A 179 1.12 1.41 5.04
N ILE A 180 -0.03 1.97 5.42
CA ILE A 180 -1.34 1.60 4.87
C ILE A 180 -2.05 2.87 4.44
N GLY A 181 -2.36 2.99 3.14
CA GLY A 181 -3.15 4.07 2.57
C GLY A 181 -4.52 3.60 2.11
N MET A 182 -5.55 4.38 2.42
CA MET A 182 -6.93 4.10 2.05
C MET A 182 -7.53 5.31 1.32
N TYR A 183 -8.21 5.07 0.23
CA TYR A 183 -8.93 6.07 -0.56
C TYR A 183 -10.32 5.53 -0.92
N GLN A 184 -11.39 6.20 -0.48
CA GLN A 184 -12.78 5.76 -0.68
C GLN A 184 -13.02 4.28 -0.31
N SER A 185 -12.37 3.82 0.77
CA SER A 185 -12.35 2.41 1.18
C SER A 185 -13.05 2.22 2.51
N ASN A 186 -14.09 1.41 2.54
CA ASN A 186 -15.05 1.37 3.64
C ASN A 186 -15.22 -0.02 4.24
N ARG A 187 -15.62 -0.07 5.51
CA ARG A 187 -15.95 -1.31 6.26
C ARG A 187 -14.82 -2.33 6.30
N ASN A 188 -13.57 -1.85 6.30
CA ASN A 188 -12.41 -2.71 6.43
C ASN A 188 -12.03 -2.90 7.89
N SER A 189 -11.48 -4.06 8.21
CA SER A 189 -10.90 -4.38 9.53
C SER A 189 -9.38 -4.48 9.40
N ILE A 190 -8.68 -3.54 10.02
CA ILE A 190 -7.22 -3.45 10.00
C ILE A 190 -6.72 -3.71 11.42
N MET A 191 -6.14 -4.89 11.66
CA MET A 191 -5.93 -5.38 13.01
C MET A 191 -4.56 -6.07 13.18
N TYR A 192 -3.96 -5.91 14.36
CA TYR A 192 -2.73 -6.62 14.74
C TYR A 192 -1.57 -6.45 13.75
N ASN A 193 -1.50 -5.32 13.05
CA ASN A 193 -0.40 -5.04 12.13
C ASN A 193 0.71 -4.26 12.85
N ARG A 194 1.93 -4.48 12.40
CA ARG A 194 3.09 -3.67 12.73
C ARG A 194 3.39 -2.73 11.55
N VAL A 195 3.31 -1.42 11.79
CA VAL A 195 3.38 -0.38 10.75
C VAL A 195 4.30 0.74 11.23
N VAL A 196 5.49 0.39 11.69
CA VAL A 196 6.40 1.31 12.38
C VAL A 196 7.49 1.88 11.46
N PHE A 197 8.00 3.05 11.81
CA PHE A 197 9.10 3.72 11.07
C PHE A 197 8.79 3.95 9.58
N ASN A 198 7.56 4.28 9.24
CA ASN A 198 7.24 4.75 7.91
C ASN A 198 7.50 6.26 7.87
N VAL A 199 8.64 6.65 7.34
CA VAL A 199 9.15 8.02 7.40
C VAL A 199 9.71 8.42 6.05
N ARG A 200 9.22 9.52 5.49
CA ARG A 200 9.80 10.13 4.31
C ARG A 200 11.22 10.62 4.62
N GLY A 201 12.19 10.26 3.83
CA GLY A 201 13.56 10.66 4.10
C GLY A 201 14.60 9.93 3.27
N TYR A 202 14.19 9.28 2.20
CA TYR A 202 15.12 8.56 1.34
C TYR A 202 16.15 9.47 0.69
N SER A 203 15.79 10.68 0.29
CA SER A 203 16.75 11.61 -0.28
C SER A 203 16.90 12.88 0.55
N HIS A 204 18.11 13.35 0.64
CA HIS A 204 18.53 14.59 1.34
C HIS A 204 18.21 14.66 2.83
N GLY A 205 17.76 13.58 3.45
CA GLY A 205 17.39 13.56 4.86
C GLY A 205 16.25 14.51 5.23
N VAL A 206 15.39 14.85 4.26
CA VAL A 206 14.29 15.79 4.47
C VAL A 206 13.13 15.09 5.18
N TYR A 207 12.68 15.73 6.24
CA TYR A 207 11.48 15.37 6.96
C TYR A 207 10.77 16.65 7.41
N ASN A 208 9.70 17.04 6.74
CA ASN A 208 8.99 18.27 7.05
C ASN A 208 7.60 18.06 7.61
N ARG A 209 6.89 17.03 7.14
CA ARG A 209 5.51 16.74 7.57
C ARG A 209 5.22 15.26 7.60
N GLY A 210 4.19 14.89 8.37
CA GLY A 210 3.72 13.53 8.51
C GLY A 210 2.89 13.01 7.34
N GLN A 211 2.13 13.85 6.67
CA GLN A 211 1.06 13.51 5.72
C GLN A 211 1.43 12.48 4.66
N ASP A 212 2.64 12.53 4.11
CA ASP A 212 3.13 11.57 3.11
C ASP A 212 4.05 10.50 3.68
N SER A 213 4.15 10.43 4.99
CA SER A 213 4.88 9.41 5.72
C SER A 213 4.10 8.98 6.96
N ALA A 214 2.81 8.80 6.80
CA ALA A 214 1.95 8.30 7.85
C ALA A 214 2.07 6.78 7.97
N GLY A 215 2.02 6.29 9.19
CA GLY A 215 1.84 4.86 9.39
C GLY A 215 0.55 4.40 8.70
N MET A 216 -0.56 5.08 9.00
CA MET A 216 -1.85 4.86 8.33
C MET A 216 -2.43 6.18 7.84
N LEU A 217 -2.72 6.28 6.54
CA LEU A 217 -3.44 7.37 5.89
C LEU A 217 -4.85 6.91 5.51
N VAL A 218 -5.86 7.51 6.12
CA VAL A 218 -7.28 7.25 5.80
C VAL A 218 -7.83 8.49 5.11
N TYR A 219 -8.11 8.36 3.82
CA TYR A 219 -8.31 9.49 2.94
C TYR A 219 -9.62 9.41 2.15
N GLU A 220 -10.14 10.57 1.77
CA GLU A 220 -11.22 10.79 0.83
C GLU A 220 -12.41 9.84 1.02
N GLN A 221 -13.23 10.10 2.02
CA GLN A 221 -14.47 9.37 2.32
C GLN A 221 -14.30 7.89 2.72
N SER A 222 -13.15 7.51 3.26
CA SER A 222 -12.96 6.16 3.80
C SER A 222 -13.62 6.05 5.19
N SER A 223 -14.74 5.38 5.28
CA SER A 223 -15.63 5.39 6.44
C SER A 223 -15.97 3.99 6.96
N ASN A 224 -16.47 3.91 8.20
CA ASN A 224 -16.92 2.66 8.83
C ASN A 224 -15.82 1.60 8.96
N ASN A 225 -14.55 1.99 9.10
CA ASN A 225 -13.43 1.06 9.23
C ASN A 225 -13.11 0.82 10.72
N LEU A 226 -12.60 -0.35 11.01
CA LEU A 226 -12.08 -0.74 12.32
C LEU A 226 -10.55 -0.82 12.28
N PHE A 227 -9.90 -0.04 13.14
CA PHE A 227 -8.45 -0.11 13.40
C PHE A 227 -8.24 -0.62 14.81
N TYR A 228 -7.73 -1.84 14.97
CA TYR A 228 -7.68 -2.50 16.25
C TYR A 228 -6.32 -3.15 16.55
N LYS A 229 -5.73 -2.80 17.68
CA LYS A 229 -4.45 -3.37 18.17
C LYS A 229 -3.32 -3.36 17.14
N ASN A 230 -3.18 -2.26 16.39
CA ASN A 230 -2.04 -2.06 15.53
C ASN A 230 -0.92 -1.32 16.28
N ASN A 231 0.33 -1.64 15.98
CA ASN A 231 1.49 -0.85 16.39
C ASN A 231 1.90 0.04 15.23
N VAL A 232 1.73 1.37 15.37
CA VAL A 232 1.91 2.36 14.30
C VAL A 232 2.82 3.48 14.79
N THR A 233 3.92 3.12 15.43
CA THR A 233 4.82 4.05 16.09
C THR A 233 5.95 4.55 15.17
N HIS A 234 6.58 5.67 15.52
CA HIS A 234 7.76 6.22 14.86
C HIS A 234 7.55 6.53 13.35
N GLY A 235 6.32 6.68 12.91
CA GLY A 235 5.99 7.20 11.58
C GLY A 235 6.06 8.72 11.57
N GLY A 236 5.85 9.34 10.44
CA GLY A 236 5.69 10.79 10.38
C GLY A 236 4.48 11.24 11.18
N ASP A 237 3.29 10.90 10.73
CA ASP A 237 2.10 10.76 11.56
C ASP A 237 1.91 9.29 11.91
N GLY A 238 1.37 9.00 13.08
CA GLY A 238 0.94 7.65 13.39
C GLY A 238 -0.30 7.30 12.55
N PHE A 239 -1.39 8.03 12.77
CA PHE A 239 -2.65 7.90 12.07
C PHE A 239 -3.10 9.26 11.55
N PHE A 240 -3.25 9.37 10.23
CA PHE A 240 -3.73 10.59 9.58
C PHE A 240 -5.03 10.31 8.83
N LEU A 241 -6.12 10.90 9.33
CA LEU A 241 -7.45 10.79 8.75
C LEU A 241 -7.77 12.14 8.09
N TRP A 242 -7.75 12.16 6.78
CA TRP A 242 -8.02 13.36 6.01
C TRP A 242 -9.18 13.18 5.04
N ALA A 243 -10.20 13.99 5.22
CA ALA A 243 -11.41 13.93 4.39
C ALA A 243 -11.18 14.32 2.93
N GLY A 244 -10.07 14.98 2.63
CA GLY A 244 -9.69 15.33 1.27
C GLY A 244 -10.36 16.56 0.68
N GLN A 245 -9.94 16.92 -0.52
CA GLN A 245 -10.36 18.13 -1.21
C GLN A 245 -11.85 18.12 -1.53
N THR A 246 -12.42 17.00 -1.93
CA THR A 246 -13.85 16.88 -2.23
C THR A 246 -14.73 17.28 -1.05
N THR A 247 -14.36 16.88 0.16
CA THR A 247 -15.08 17.27 1.38
C THR A 247 -14.88 18.75 1.69
N MET A 248 -13.67 19.26 1.50
CA MET A 248 -13.38 20.69 1.72
C MET A 248 -14.20 21.58 0.78
N ASP A 249 -14.31 21.23 -0.48
CA ASP A 249 -15.03 22.02 -1.49
C ASP A 249 -16.56 21.95 -1.33
N SER A 250 -17.07 20.78 -0.98
CA SER A 250 -18.52 20.53 -0.94
C SER A 250 -19.15 20.69 0.46
N GLY A 251 -18.35 20.61 1.51
CA GLY A 251 -18.81 20.49 2.89
C GLY A 251 -19.52 19.16 3.19
N LYS A 252 -19.43 18.18 2.29
CA LYS A 252 -20.10 16.88 2.38
C LYS A 252 -19.07 15.76 2.35
N GLY A 253 -19.45 14.59 2.89
CA GLY A 253 -18.55 13.44 2.98
C GLY A 253 -17.78 13.42 4.29
N GLY A 254 -16.50 13.15 4.22
CA GLY A 254 -15.61 12.93 5.36
C GLY A 254 -15.25 11.46 5.54
N CYS A 255 -14.23 11.19 6.33
CA CYS A 255 -13.90 9.83 6.74
C CYS A 255 -14.59 9.50 8.07
N ASN A 256 -15.90 9.20 8.00
CA ASN A 256 -16.77 9.14 9.17
C ASN A 256 -16.90 7.75 9.75
N ASP A 257 -17.37 7.68 11.00
CA ASP A 257 -17.77 6.42 11.65
C ASP A 257 -16.64 5.39 11.74
N ASN A 258 -15.39 5.85 11.82
CA ASN A 258 -14.23 4.98 11.98
C ASN A 258 -13.98 4.69 13.47
N ILE A 259 -13.67 3.45 13.80
CA ILE A 259 -13.35 3.00 15.15
C ILE A 259 -11.84 2.74 15.24
N ILE A 260 -11.17 3.44 16.17
CA ILE A 260 -9.72 3.38 16.38
C ILE A 260 -9.47 2.94 17.82
N MET A 261 -9.29 1.65 18.07
CA MET A 261 -9.28 1.09 19.41
C MET A 261 -8.02 0.30 19.73
N SER A 262 -7.42 0.59 20.89
CA SER A 262 -6.26 -0.15 21.43
C SER A 262 -5.02 -0.14 20.50
N ASN A 263 -4.85 0.86 19.66
CA ASN A 263 -3.65 1.01 18.83
C ASN A 263 -2.56 1.79 19.59
N ASP A 264 -1.31 1.61 19.19
CA ASP A 264 -0.18 2.40 19.65
C ASP A 264 0.30 3.34 18.54
N PHE A 265 0.15 4.65 18.73
CA PHE A 265 0.60 5.72 17.82
C PHE A 265 1.70 6.58 18.44
N SER A 266 2.41 6.08 19.43
CA SER A 266 3.44 6.84 20.12
C SER A 266 4.67 7.11 19.25
N TYR A 267 5.47 8.08 19.69
CA TYR A 267 6.71 8.48 19.04
C TYR A 267 6.56 8.98 17.58
N ALA A 268 5.37 9.42 17.19
CA ALA A 268 5.19 10.13 15.92
C ALA A 268 5.68 11.58 16.10
N PRO A 269 6.68 12.04 15.35
CA PRO A 269 7.23 13.38 15.52
C PRO A 269 6.27 14.50 15.12
N THR A 270 5.27 14.24 14.32
CA THR A 270 4.24 15.22 13.96
C THR A 270 3.00 15.04 14.83
N ASN A 271 2.16 14.07 14.55
CA ASN A 271 0.96 13.78 15.32
C ASN A 271 0.82 12.27 15.58
N GLY A 272 0.44 11.88 16.79
CA GLY A 272 0.02 10.49 17.04
C GLY A 272 -1.24 10.18 16.25
N ILE A 273 -2.25 11.05 16.34
CA ILE A 273 -3.48 11.00 15.55
C ILE A 273 -3.79 12.40 15.06
N GLU A 274 -4.06 12.54 13.77
CA GLU A 274 -4.67 13.73 13.17
C GLU A 274 -5.97 13.35 12.47
N ALA A 275 -7.04 14.08 12.73
CA ALA A 275 -8.34 13.85 12.10
C ALA A 275 -8.93 15.20 11.63
N THR A 276 -9.24 15.29 10.35
CA THR A 276 -9.77 16.49 9.73
C THR A 276 -11.09 16.24 9.01
N PHE A 277 -12.02 17.19 9.10
CA PHE A 277 -13.31 17.20 8.39
C PHE A 277 -14.11 15.89 8.46
N SER A 278 -14.05 15.20 9.59
CA SER A 278 -14.65 13.88 9.78
C SER A 278 -15.46 13.82 11.08
N ARG A 279 -16.42 12.92 11.15
CA ARG A 279 -17.39 12.80 12.25
C ARG A 279 -17.43 11.39 12.82
N ASN A 280 -17.88 11.29 14.07
CA ASN A 280 -18.11 10.01 14.77
C ASN A 280 -16.86 9.11 14.78
N ILE A 281 -15.70 9.70 15.10
CA ILE A 281 -14.45 8.95 15.26
C ILE A 281 -14.39 8.48 16.73
N ILE A 282 -14.29 7.17 16.94
CA ILE A 282 -14.29 6.52 18.27
C ILE A 282 -12.94 5.87 18.52
#